data_90b866ede5b4e035adb8763f22b1cef9
#
_entry.id   90b866ede5b4e035adb8763f22b1cef9
#
_cell.length_a   1.000
_cell.length_b   1.000
_cell.length_c   1.000
_cell.angle_alpha   90.00
_cell.angle_beta   90.00
_cell.angle_gamma   90.00
#
_symmetry.space_group_name_H-M   'P 1'
#
loop_
_entity.id
_entity.type
_entity.pdbx_description
1 polymer ?
#
loop_
_entity_poly.entity_id
_entity_poly.type
_entity_poly.pdbx_seq_one_letter_code
_entity_poly.pdbx_strand_id
1 'polypeptide(L)'
;MKRNEVDRNRLSPMMMQYMKIKDNYEDTIVFFRLGDFYEMFFEDAILASHVLELTLTGRNCGLDERVPMCGIPFHAYESYLEKLVEKGYKVAICEQLTPPDKKGVVERGVTQVVTKGTMMESSSLDEKVNNYIGSVYDFEHCYALSYTDITTGAFFTTLIDYSNEDLISEIIRLDLREVIVNSKINREIISSLRDNYNILVTISNGLSDNYSYIYE
;
A
#
# COMPACT_ATOMS: atom_id res chain seq x y z
N MET A 1 15.68 -14.92 -8.39
CA MET A 1 14.44 -15.62 -8.84
C MET A 1 13.31 -14.62 -8.79
N LYS A 2 12.62 -14.42 -9.89
CA LYS A 2 11.47 -13.52 -9.98
C LYS A 2 10.16 -14.32 -9.88
N ARG A 3 9.14 -13.73 -9.26
CA ARG A 3 7.84 -14.35 -9.03
C ARG A 3 7.14 -14.83 -10.32
N ASN A 4 7.25 -14.08 -11.40
CA ASN A 4 6.63 -14.40 -12.69
C ASN A 4 7.34 -15.49 -13.52
N GLU A 5 8.54 -15.91 -13.09
CA GLU A 5 9.35 -16.94 -13.76
C GLU A 5 9.16 -18.33 -13.14
N VAL A 6 8.34 -18.45 -12.10
CA VAL A 6 8.21 -19.67 -11.31
C VAL A 6 7.07 -20.55 -11.82
N ASP A 7 7.32 -21.86 -11.94
CA ASP A 7 6.27 -22.85 -12.22
C ASP A 7 5.39 -23.03 -10.97
N ARG A 8 4.20 -22.45 -11.04
CA ARG A 8 3.24 -22.45 -9.92
C ARG A 8 2.75 -23.86 -9.55
N ASN A 9 2.76 -24.83 -10.49
CA ASN A 9 2.30 -26.19 -10.20
C ASN A 9 3.22 -26.95 -9.25
N ARG A 10 4.45 -26.51 -9.11
CA ARG A 10 5.46 -27.10 -8.21
C ARG A 10 5.47 -26.48 -6.82
N LEU A 11 4.75 -25.36 -6.63
CA LEU A 11 4.75 -24.64 -5.37
C LEU A 11 4.01 -25.40 -4.26
N SER A 12 4.52 -25.26 -3.04
CA SER A 12 3.81 -25.74 -1.85
C SER A 12 2.46 -25.04 -1.69
N PRO A 13 1.47 -25.68 -1.03
CA PRO A 13 0.14 -25.08 -0.84
C PRO A 13 0.18 -23.70 -0.18
N MET A 14 1.06 -23.49 0.78
CA MET A 14 1.27 -22.21 1.44
C MET A 14 1.77 -21.15 0.45
N MET A 15 2.75 -21.48 -0.39
CA MET A 15 3.31 -20.56 -1.37
C MET A 15 2.31 -20.26 -2.49
N MET A 16 1.48 -21.22 -2.89
CA MET A 16 0.36 -20.98 -3.81
C MET A 16 -0.63 -19.97 -3.24
N GLN A 17 -0.89 -20.00 -1.94
CA GLN A 17 -1.75 -19.04 -1.28
C GLN A 17 -1.13 -17.64 -1.27
N TYR A 18 0.19 -17.53 -0.97
CA TYR A 18 0.94 -16.27 -1.09
C TYR A 18 0.86 -15.70 -2.50
N MET A 19 1.09 -16.51 -3.53
CA MET A 19 1.06 -16.08 -4.94
C MET A 19 -0.30 -15.48 -5.33
N LYS A 20 -1.40 -16.14 -4.95
CA LYS A 20 -2.77 -15.63 -5.20
C LYS A 20 -3.02 -14.29 -4.53
N ILE A 21 -2.55 -14.12 -3.30
CA ILE A 21 -2.67 -12.84 -2.59
C ILE A 21 -1.83 -11.78 -3.31
N LYS A 22 -0.57 -12.06 -3.59
CA LYS A 22 0.33 -11.11 -4.24
C LYS A 22 -0.14 -10.68 -5.64
N ASP A 23 -0.83 -11.53 -6.38
CA ASP A 23 -1.41 -11.19 -7.69
C ASP A 23 -2.47 -10.06 -7.60
N ASN A 24 -3.16 -9.95 -6.46
CA ASN A 24 -4.11 -8.86 -6.20
C ASN A 24 -3.46 -7.60 -5.60
N TYR A 25 -2.20 -7.70 -5.15
CA TYR A 25 -1.48 -6.65 -4.46
C TYR A 25 -0.08 -6.47 -5.05
N GLU A 26 0.03 -6.36 -6.38
CA GLU A 26 1.31 -6.36 -7.10
C GLU A 26 2.26 -5.23 -6.68
N ASP A 27 1.72 -4.01 -6.46
CA ASP A 27 2.45 -2.81 -6.06
C ASP A 27 2.60 -2.64 -4.54
N THR A 28 2.29 -3.68 -3.76
CA THR A 28 2.20 -3.63 -2.31
C THR A 28 3.08 -4.73 -1.69
N ILE A 29 3.91 -4.41 -0.71
CA ILE A 29 4.70 -5.40 0.04
C ILE A 29 3.74 -6.23 0.89
N VAL A 30 3.79 -7.55 0.79
CA VAL A 30 2.92 -8.44 1.55
C VAL A 30 3.64 -8.93 2.81
N PHE A 31 3.14 -8.53 3.98
CA PHE A 31 3.49 -9.11 5.26
C PHE A 31 2.66 -10.37 5.49
N PHE A 32 3.21 -11.52 5.15
CA PHE A 32 2.50 -12.79 5.16
C PHE A 32 2.69 -13.54 6.47
N ARG A 33 1.64 -13.68 7.28
CA ARG A 33 1.71 -14.30 8.60
C ARG A 33 2.03 -15.78 8.55
N LEU A 34 3.11 -16.19 9.21
CA LEU A 34 3.54 -17.57 9.38
C LEU A 34 4.00 -17.80 10.82
N GLY A 35 3.09 -18.32 11.65
CA GLY A 35 3.34 -18.49 13.08
C GLY A 35 3.63 -17.14 13.77
N ASP A 36 4.80 -17.01 14.38
CA ASP A 36 5.20 -15.78 15.12
C ASP A 36 5.93 -14.75 14.25
N PHE A 37 5.92 -14.93 12.91
CA PHE A 37 6.58 -14.03 11.97
C PHE A 37 5.62 -13.53 10.89
N TYR A 38 5.94 -12.34 10.37
CA TYR A 38 5.55 -11.95 9.03
C TYR A 38 6.71 -12.19 8.09
N GLU A 39 6.49 -13.03 7.09
CA GLU A 39 7.51 -13.36 6.08
C GLU A 39 7.16 -12.65 4.76
N MET A 40 8.17 -12.15 4.09
CA MET A 40 8.12 -11.57 2.76
C MET A 40 8.89 -12.47 1.81
N PHE A 41 8.44 -12.56 0.55
CA PHE A 41 9.02 -13.47 -0.44
C PHE A 41 9.34 -12.77 -1.74
N PHE A 42 10.20 -13.37 -2.57
CA PHE A 42 10.59 -12.89 -3.90
C PHE A 42 11.10 -11.44 -3.89
N GLU A 43 10.54 -10.60 -4.75
CA GLU A 43 10.90 -9.18 -4.89
C GLU A 43 10.60 -8.39 -3.60
N ASP A 44 9.51 -8.72 -2.90
CA ASP A 44 9.17 -8.08 -1.63
C ASP A 44 10.25 -8.35 -0.58
N ALA A 45 10.78 -9.58 -0.54
CA ALA A 45 11.86 -9.93 0.40
C ALA A 45 13.17 -9.20 0.07
N ILE A 46 13.50 -9.09 -1.20
CA ILE A 46 14.72 -8.39 -1.64
C ILE A 46 14.61 -6.90 -1.28
N LEU A 47 13.47 -6.29 -1.59
CA LEU A 47 13.22 -4.89 -1.29
C LEU A 47 13.21 -4.63 0.22
N ALA A 48 12.40 -5.39 0.96
CA ALA A 48 12.25 -5.22 2.40
C ALA A 48 13.56 -5.48 3.16
N SER A 49 14.33 -6.49 2.76
CA SER A 49 15.62 -6.76 3.38
C SER A 49 16.59 -5.58 3.24
N HIS A 50 16.58 -4.91 2.09
CA HIS A 50 17.43 -3.74 1.86
C HIS A 50 16.94 -2.52 2.66
N VAL A 51 15.63 -2.25 2.63
CA VAL A 51 15.03 -1.05 3.25
C VAL A 51 15.06 -1.13 4.78
N LEU A 52 14.83 -2.34 5.32
CA LEU A 52 14.72 -2.60 6.76
C LEU A 52 16.01 -3.15 7.37
N GLU A 53 17.06 -3.30 6.56
CA GLU A 53 18.35 -3.87 6.98
C GLU A 53 18.21 -5.29 7.59
N LEU A 54 17.31 -6.10 6.97
CA LEU A 54 17.08 -7.48 7.40
C LEU A 54 17.99 -8.47 6.66
N THR A 55 18.28 -9.58 7.29
CA THR A 55 18.98 -10.68 6.62
C THR A 55 18.10 -11.32 5.55
N LEU A 56 18.54 -11.25 4.29
CA LEU A 56 17.92 -11.99 3.20
C LEU A 56 18.34 -13.46 3.27
N THR A 57 17.36 -14.33 3.35
CA THR A 57 17.55 -15.80 3.39
C THR A 57 16.80 -16.46 2.23
N GLY A 58 16.61 -17.77 2.30
CA GLY A 58 15.78 -18.48 1.32
C GLY A 58 14.95 -19.56 2.00
N ARG A 59 13.74 -19.76 1.48
CA ARG A 59 12.80 -20.79 1.95
C ARG A 59 12.56 -21.85 0.87
N ASN A 60 12.53 -23.11 1.27
CA ASN A 60 12.10 -24.17 0.36
C ASN A 60 10.57 -24.12 0.21
N CYS A 61 10.10 -23.93 -1.01
CA CYS A 61 8.70 -23.77 -1.36
C CYS A 61 8.19 -24.77 -2.41
N GLY A 62 8.91 -25.89 -2.57
CA GLY A 62 8.59 -26.94 -3.56
C GLY A 62 9.37 -26.82 -4.87
N LEU A 63 10.22 -25.82 -5.00
CA LEU A 63 11.11 -25.62 -6.14
C LEU A 63 12.50 -26.21 -5.86
N ASP A 64 13.31 -26.38 -6.91
CA ASP A 64 14.69 -26.85 -6.78
C ASP A 64 15.58 -25.80 -6.09
N GLU A 65 15.32 -24.53 -6.34
CA GLU A 65 15.97 -23.40 -5.70
C GLU A 65 15.13 -22.84 -4.55
N ARG A 66 15.81 -22.29 -3.55
CA ARG A 66 15.14 -21.61 -2.44
C ARG A 66 14.62 -20.24 -2.89
N VAL A 67 13.37 -19.97 -2.55
CA VAL A 67 12.73 -18.65 -2.79
C VAL A 67 13.34 -17.62 -1.85
N PRO A 68 13.79 -16.45 -2.34
CA PRO A 68 14.24 -15.35 -1.48
C PRO A 68 13.20 -15.02 -0.43
N MET A 69 13.62 -14.89 0.83
CA MET A 69 12.76 -14.64 1.96
C MET A 69 13.48 -13.79 3.01
N CYS A 70 12.76 -12.84 3.61
CA CYS A 70 13.11 -12.23 4.88
C CYS A 70 11.87 -12.21 5.79
N GLY A 71 12.07 -12.03 7.08
CA GLY A 71 10.98 -12.05 8.05
C GLY A 71 11.22 -11.13 9.23
N ILE A 72 10.14 -10.70 9.84
CA ILE A 72 10.11 -9.86 11.04
C ILE A 72 9.24 -10.52 12.10
N PRO A 73 9.58 -10.37 13.40
CA PRO A 73 8.73 -10.88 14.46
C PRO A 73 7.36 -10.22 14.46
N PHE A 74 6.30 -11.00 14.64
CA PHE A 74 4.92 -10.48 14.67
C PHE A 74 4.73 -9.39 15.73
N HIS A 75 5.26 -9.55 16.91
CA HIS A 75 5.08 -8.60 18.01
C HIS A 75 5.82 -7.27 17.84
N ALA A 76 6.69 -7.16 16.84
CA ALA A 76 7.48 -5.97 16.56
C ALA A 76 7.22 -5.38 15.16
N TYR A 77 6.19 -5.86 14.46
CA TYR A 77 5.96 -5.52 13.06
C TYR A 77 5.69 -4.03 12.82
N GLU A 78 5.09 -3.33 13.79
CA GLU A 78 4.70 -1.92 13.65
C GLU A 78 5.88 -1.02 13.30
N SER A 79 7.00 -1.16 14.00
CA SER A 79 8.21 -0.35 13.74
C SER A 79 8.83 -0.60 12.36
N TYR A 80 8.68 -1.80 11.81
CA TYR A 80 9.11 -2.12 10.45
C TYR A 80 8.12 -1.62 9.40
N LEU A 81 6.83 -1.71 9.71
CA LEU A 81 5.74 -1.18 8.90
C LEU A 81 5.91 0.34 8.70
N GLU A 82 6.10 1.09 9.81
CA GLU A 82 6.34 2.53 9.79
C GLU A 82 7.49 2.90 8.85
N LYS A 83 8.65 2.24 8.98
CA LYS A 83 9.81 2.50 8.12
C LYS A 83 9.55 2.30 6.63
N LEU A 84 8.77 1.28 6.25
CA LEU A 84 8.40 1.04 4.85
C LEU A 84 7.44 2.12 4.35
N VAL A 85 6.42 2.43 5.15
CA VAL A 85 5.37 3.38 4.78
C VAL A 85 5.92 4.81 4.70
N GLU A 86 6.81 5.23 5.59
CA GLU A 86 7.50 6.51 5.52
C GLU A 86 8.31 6.68 4.23
N LYS A 87 8.88 5.58 3.73
CA LYS A 87 9.58 5.54 2.43
C LYS A 87 8.64 5.45 1.22
N GLY A 88 7.33 5.53 1.44
CA GLY A 88 6.30 5.55 0.39
C GLY A 88 5.87 4.18 -0.12
N TYR A 89 6.26 3.08 0.55
CA TYR A 89 5.78 1.75 0.19
C TYR A 89 4.41 1.49 0.80
N LYS A 90 3.59 0.75 0.07
CA LYS A 90 2.32 0.19 0.58
C LYS A 90 2.59 -1.19 1.18
N VAL A 91 1.94 -1.52 2.27
CA VAL A 91 2.08 -2.80 2.95
C VAL A 91 0.72 -3.45 3.16
N ALA A 92 0.55 -4.67 2.68
CA ALA A 92 -0.64 -5.49 2.93
C ALA A 92 -0.37 -6.44 4.10
N ILE A 93 -1.12 -6.29 5.16
CA ILE A 93 -1.08 -7.18 6.32
C ILE A 93 -1.96 -8.40 6.03
N CYS A 94 -1.33 -9.55 5.93
CA CYS A 94 -1.99 -10.81 5.63
C CYS A 94 -1.97 -11.73 6.86
N GLU A 95 -3.14 -11.95 7.44
CA GLU A 95 -3.33 -12.72 8.67
C GLU A 95 -3.81 -14.14 8.44
N GLN A 96 -3.58 -15.00 9.43
CA GLN A 96 -4.16 -16.34 9.51
C GLN A 96 -5.64 -16.22 9.91
N LEU A 97 -6.54 -16.61 9.01
CA LEU A 97 -7.98 -16.53 9.22
C LEU A 97 -8.55 -17.78 9.94
N THR A 98 -7.79 -18.88 9.92
CA THR A 98 -8.20 -20.12 10.59
C THR A 98 -7.15 -20.55 11.62
N PRO A 99 -7.58 -21.15 12.75
CA PRO A 99 -6.65 -21.67 13.74
C PRO A 99 -5.71 -22.75 13.15
N PRO A 100 -4.46 -22.82 13.62
CA PRO A 100 -3.45 -23.78 13.11
C PRO A 100 -3.73 -25.26 13.47
N ASP A 101 -4.65 -25.53 14.36
CA ASP A 101 -5.02 -26.87 14.86
C ASP A 101 -6.02 -27.61 13.95
N LYS A 102 -6.58 -26.96 12.93
CA LYS A 102 -7.40 -27.64 11.91
C LYS A 102 -6.55 -28.41 10.93
N LYS A 103 -6.95 -29.67 10.65
CA LYS A 103 -6.35 -30.46 9.58
C LYS A 103 -6.48 -29.73 8.24
N GLY A 104 -5.34 -29.30 7.66
CA GLY A 104 -5.31 -28.61 6.36
C GLY A 104 -4.33 -27.44 6.31
N VAL A 105 -4.33 -26.74 5.20
CA VAL A 105 -3.55 -25.50 5.04
C VAL A 105 -4.30 -24.38 5.76
N VAL A 106 -3.61 -23.69 6.66
CA VAL A 106 -4.15 -22.50 7.34
C VAL A 106 -4.53 -21.46 6.28
N GLU A 107 -5.78 -21.04 6.28
CA GLU A 107 -6.27 -20.00 5.38
C GLU A 107 -5.76 -18.64 5.80
N ARG A 108 -5.35 -17.82 4.82
CA ARG A 108 -4.82 -16.49 5.04
C ARG A 108 -5.51 -15.50 4.11
N GLY A 109 -5.67 -14.27 4.60
CA GLY A 109 -6.24 -13.19 3.82
C GLY A 109 -5.68 -11.85 4.25
N VAL A 110 -5.72 -10.88 3.35
CA VAL A 110 -5.35 -9.50 3.65
C VAL A 110 -6.45 -8.88 4.50
N THR A 111 -6.07 -8.44 5.70
CA THR A 111 -6.99 -7.78 6.65
C THR A 111 -6.90 -6.27 6.57
N GLN A 112 -5.74 -5.76 6.14
CA GLN A 112 -5.49 -4.33 6.06
C GLN A 112 -4.44 -4.04 4.98
N VAL A 113 -4.59 -2.90 4.29
CA VAL A 113 -3.53 -2.30 3.48
C VAL A 113 -3.17 -0.96 4.14
N VAL A 114 -1.89 -0.83 4.48
CA VAL A 114 -1.36 0.38 5.13
C VAL A 114 -0.55 1.17 4.13
N THR A 115 -0.87 2.44 4.02
CA THR A 115 -0.22 3.43 3.16
C THR A 115 0.17 4.65 4.00
N LYS A 116 0.88 5.59 3.42
CA LYS A 116 1.28 6.82 4.11
C LYS A 116 0.09 7.65 4.59
N GLY A 117 -1.00 7.65 3.82
CA GLY A 117 -2.23 8.36 4.18
C GLY A 117 -3.12 7.62 5.16
N THR A 118 -3.01 6.28 5.24
CA THR A 118 -3.86 5.45 6.13
C THR A 118 -3.16 5.00 7.41
N MET A 119 -1.86 5.29 7.56
CA MET A 119 -1.12 4.96 8.76
C MET A 119 -1.52 5.89 9.91
N MET A 120 -2.04 5.29 10.98
CA MET A 120 -2.24 6.00 12.25
C MET A 120 -0.95 5.91 13.04
N GLU A 121 -0.27 7.05 13.25
CA GLU A 121 0.92 7.09 14.09
C GLU A 121 0.53 6.77 15.54
N SER A 122 0.93 5.60 16.01
CA SER A 122 0.73 5.19 17.41
C SER A 122 1.58 5.98 18.41
N SER A 123 2.58 6.72 17.91
CA SER A 123 3.55 7.46 18.74
C SER A 123 3.31 8.96 18.82
N SER A 124 2.52 9.56 17.93
CA SER A 124 2.18 10.98 18.04
C SER A 124 0.85 11.15 18.77
N LEU A 125 0.90 11.16 20.08
CA LEU A 125 -0.14 11.72 20.98
C LEU A 125 -0.32 13.24 20.79
N ASP A 126 0.18 13.82 19.72
CA ASP A 126 -0.19 15.16 19.30
C ASP A 126 -1.58 15.10 18.64
N GLU A 127 -2.60 15.11 19.49
CA GLU A 127 -4.04 15.15 19.19
C GLU A 127 -4.47 16.30 18.23
N LYS A 128 -3.51 17.04 17.67
CA LYS A 128 -3.73 18.27 16.91
C LYS A 128 -3.32 18.21 15.43
N VAL A 129 -2.77 17.11 14.96
CA VAL A 129 -2.36 16.98 13.55
C VAL A 129 -3.41 16.18 12.80
N ASN A 130 -4.08 16.84 11.85
CA ASN A 130 -5.01 16.17 10.95
C ASN A 130 -4.26 15.15 10.08
N ASN A 131 -4.85 13.99 9.85
CA ASN A 131 -4.31 12.98 8.95
C ASN A 131 -5.17 12.90 7.69
N TYR A 132 -4.84 13.77 6.73
CA TYR A 132 -5.62 13.90 5.51
C TYR A 132 -5.12 12.97 4.40
N ILE A 133 -6.08 12.27 3.78
CA ILE A 133 -5.93 11.63 2.48
C ILE A 133 -6.79 12.38 1.48
N GLY A 134 -6.25 12.62 0.28
CA GLY A 134 -6.94 13.37 -0.76
C GLY A 134 -7.27 12.54 -1.99
N SER A 135 -8.21 13.04 -2.77
CA SER A 135 -8.50 12.56 -4.12
C SER A 135 -8.62 13.76 -5.06
N VAL A 136 -7.92 13.71 -6.19
CA VAL A 136 -7.99 14.72 -7.24
C VAL A 136 -8.58 14.11 -8.49
N TYR A 137 -9.62 14.76 -9.02
CA TYR A 137 -10.17 14.45 -10.32
C TYR A 137 -9.90 15.59 -11.30
N ASP A 138 -9.23 15.27 -12.41
CA ASP A 138 -8.95 16.18 -13.50
C ASP A 138 -10.11 16.17 -14.50
N PHE A 139 -10.85 17.31 -14.58
CA PHE A 139 -11.93 17.53 -15.53
C PHE A 139 -11.47 18.19 -16.84
N GLU A 140 -10.15 18.38 -17.04
CA GLU A 140 -9.55 19.03 -18.23
C GLU A 140 -9.82 20.56 -18.34
N HIS A 141 -10.59 21.12 -17.41
CA HIS A 141 -10.86 22.57 -17.30
C HIS A 141 -10.84 23.07 -15.83
N CYS A 142 -10.90 22.18 -14.87
CA CYS A 142 -10.69 22.43 -13.44
C CYS A 142 -10.27 21.13 -12.75
N TYR A 143 -9.77 21.26 -11.54
CA TYR A 143 -9.52 20.12 -10.64
C TYR A 143 -10.58 20.09 -9.54
N ALA A 144 -11.17 18.92 -9.27
CA ALA A 144 -11.89 18.69 -8.03
C ALA A 144 -10.94 18.03 -7.03
N LEU A 145 -10.73 18.68 -5.90
CA LEU A 145 -10.00 18.15 -4.77
C LEU A 145 -10.97 17.80 -3.65
N SER A 146 -11.00 16.52 -3.27
CA SER A 146 -11.70 16.05 -2.09
C SER A 146 -10.70 15.50 -1.10
N TYR A 147 -10.90 15.72 0.20
CA TYR A 147 -10.02 15.18 1.22
C TYR A 147 -10.78 14.84 2.49
N THR A 148 -10.29 13.86 3.20
CA THR A 148 -10.88 13.40 4.45
C THR A 148 -9.83 13.21 5.53
N ASP A 149 -10.19 13.57 6.74
CA ASP A 149 -9.43 13.19 7.92
C ASP A 149 -9.90 11.81 8.36
N ILE A 150 -9.01 10.82 8.25
CA ILE A 150 -9.33 9.43 8.58
C ILE A 150 -9.55 9.19 10.07
N THR A 151 -9.10 10.12 10.93
CA THR A 151 -9.26 10.00 12.39
C THR A 151 -10.62 10.50 12.85
N THR A 152 -11.11 11.59 12.25
CA THR A 152 -12.37 12.24 12.62
C THR A 152 -13.53 11.90 11.67
N GLY A 153 -13.22 11.45 10.45
CA GLY A 153 -14.20 11.24 9.39
C GLY A 153 -14.69 12.53 8.73
N ALA A 154 -14.09 13.69 9.06
CA ALA A 154 -14.43 14.94 8.42
C ALA A 154 -14.06 14.89 6.93
N PHE A 155 -15.01 15.29 6.06
CA PHE A 155 -14.85 15.24 4.61
C PHE A 155 -15.09 16.63 4.00
N PHE A 156 -14.21 17.00 3.08
CA PHE A 156 -14.24 18.30 2.40
C PHE A 156 -14.06 18.11 0.90
N THR A 157 -14.61 19.03 0.13
CA THR A 157 -14.41 19.09 -1.31
C THR A 157 -14.33 20.53 -1.78
N THR A 158 -13.49 20.78 -2.79
CA THR A 158 -13.34 22.10 -3.42
C THR A 158 -13.02 21.93 -4.90
N LEU A 159 -13.30 22.98 -5.68
CA LEU A 159 -12.85 23.12 -7.05
C LEU A 159 -11.66 24.07 -7.09
N ILE A 160 -10.69 23.73 -7.90
CA ILE A 160 -9.46 24.52 -8.13
C ILE A 160 -9.41 24.83 -9.62
N ASP A 161 -9.05 26.05 -9.96
CA ASP A 161 -8.86 26.47 -11.35
C ASP A 161 -7.82 25.55 -12.04
N TYR A 162 -7.90 25.44 -13.36
CA TYR A 162 -7.02 24.54 -14.13
C TYR A 162 -5.59 25.07 -14.17
N SER A 163 -4.95 25.01 -13.01
CA SER A 163 -3.57 25.44 -12.74
C SER A 163 -2.86 24.37 -11.93
N ASN A 164 -1.77 23.84 -12.49
CA ASN A 164 -0.95 22.84 -11.80
C ASN A 164 -0.34 23.40 -10.51
N GLU A 165 0.05 24.67 -10.53
CA GLU A 165 0.68 25.35 -9.39
C GLU A 165 -0.30 25.51 -8.24
N ASP A 166 -1.55 25.92 -8.55
CA ASP A 166 -2.60 26.11 -7.54
C ASP A 166 -3.01 24.79 -6.91
N LEU A 167 -3.15 23.73 -7.73
CA LEU A 167 -3.44 22.39 -7.22
C LEU A 167 -2.34 21.88 -6.28
N ILE A 168 -1.07 21.98 -6.70
CA ILE A 168 0.07 21.54 -5.87
C ILE A 168 0.13 22.35 -4.58
N SER A 169 -0.05 23.66 -4.67
CA SER A 169 -0.03 24.56 -3.50
C SER A 169 -1.12 24.22 -2.49
N GLU A 170 -2.31 23.89 -2.97
CA GLU A 170 -3.44 23.53 -2.09
C GLU A 170 -3.21 22.15 -1.43
N ILE A 171 -2.68 21.17 -2.17
CA ILE A 171 -2.31 19.85 -1.63
C ILE A 171 -1.28 19.99 -0.50
N ILE A 172 -0.26 20.84 -0.70
CA ILE A 172 0.78 21.10 0.29
C ILE A 172 0.20 21.86 1.50
N ARG A 173 -0.62 22.90 1.25
CA ARG A 173 -1.25 23.69 2.32
C ARG A 173 -2.10 22.84 3.26
N LEU A 174 -2.77 21.81 2.72
CA LEU A 174 -3.58 20.86 3.47
C LEU A 174 -2.75 19.75 4.14
N ASP A 175 -1.46 19.70 3.90
CA ASP A 175 -0.56 18.63 4.39
C ASP A 175 -1.06 17.23 4.04
N LEU A 176 -1.52 17.04 2.78
CA LEU A 176 -1.97 15.74 2.31
C LEU A 176 -0.79 14.78 2.20
N ARG A 177 -0.86 13.65 2.88
CA ARG A 177 0.20 12.62 2.86
C ARG A 177 0.07 11.65 1.70
N GLU A 178 -1.16 11.47 1.22
CA GLU A 178 -1.49 10.63 0.07
C GLU A 178 -2.58 11.28 -0.76
N VAL A 179 -2.45 11.16 -2.09
CA VAL A 179 -3.43 11.66 -3.06
C VAL A 179 -3.74 10.57 -4.08
N ILE A 180 -5.02 10.28 -4.27
CA ILE A 180 -5.53 9.39 -5.32
C ILE A 180 -5.93 10.27 -6.50
N VAL A 181 -5.47 9.94 -7.70
CA VAL A 181 -5.73 10.73 -8.91
C VAL A 181 -6.33 9.87 -10.02
N ASN A 182 -7.13 10.48 -10.91
CA ASN A 182 -7.56 9.80 -12.12
C ASN A 182 -6.43 9.75 -13.17
N SER A 183 -6.59 8.92 -14.21
CA SER A 183 -5.56 8.68 -15.23
C SER A 183 -5.27 9.88 -16.13
N LYS A 184 -6.12 10.91 -16.11
CA LYS A 184 -5.97 12.14 -16.92
C LYS A 184 -5.00 13.14 -16.32
N ILE A 185 -4.69 13.04 -15.03
CA ILE A 185 -3.82 13.99 -14.32
C ILE A 185 -2.46 14.16 -15.00
N ASN A 186 -1.97 15.38 -15.08
CA ASN A 186 -0.67 15.70 -15.65
C ASN A 186 0.46 14.97 -14.88
N ARG A 187 1.34 14.30 -15.61
CA ARG A 187 2.49 13.56 -15.05
C ARG A 187 3.47 14.47 -14.31
N GLU A 188 3.57 15.73 -14.68
CA GLU A 188 4.42 16.71 -13.98
C GLU A 188 3.92 16.95 -12.56
N ILE A 189 2.58 16.99 -12.34
CA ILE A 189 1.99 17.08 -11.00
C ILE A 189 2.39 15.87 -10.18
N ILE A 190 2.26 14.65 -10.75
CA ILE A 190 2.62 13.40 -10.06
C ILE A 190 4.10 13.42 -9.66
N SER A 191 4.99 13.76 -10.59
CA SER A 191 6.43 13.82 -10.33
C SER A 191 6.75 14.86 -9.24
N SER A 192 6.16 16.05 -9.34
CA SER A 192 6.37 17.13 -8.36
C SER A 192 5.93 16.70 -6.96
N LEU A 193 4.74 16.14 -6.82
CA LEU A 193 4.21 15.68 -5.51
C LEU A 193 5.09 14.58 -4.90
N ARG A 194 5.55 13.62 -5.72
CA ARG A 194 6.39 12.51 -5.24
C ARG A 194 7.82 12.96 -4.92
N ASP A 195 8.47 13.62 -5.88
CA ASP A 195 9.93 13.84 -5.84
C ASP A 195 10.31 15.04 -4.96
N ASN A 196 9.48 16.10 -4.96
CA ASN A 196 9.76 17.32 -4.21
C ASN A 196 9.11 17.35 -2.83
N TYR A 197 7.92 16.72 -2.68
CA TYR A 197 7.12 16.84 -1.46
C TYR A 197 6.90 15.51 -0.75
N ASN A 198 7.44 14.41 -1.29
CA ASN A 198 7.32 13.07 -0.68
C ASN A 198 5.86 12.67 -0.39
N ILE A 199 4.92 13.08 -1.25
CA ILE A 199 3.50 12.74 -1.17
C ILE A 199 3.27 11.44 -1.96
N LEU A 200 2.60 10.47 -1.37
CA LEU A 200 2.24 9.24 -2.07
C LEU A 200 1.12 9.55 -3.08
N VAL A 201 1.37 9.27 -4.37
CA VAL A 201 0.35 9.45 -5.42
C VAL A 201 -0.04 8.10 -5.99
N THR A 202 -1.33 7.77 -5.89
CA THR A 202 -1.91 6.56 -6.45
C THR A 202 -2.81 6.90 -7.63
N ILE A 203 -2.55 6.30 -8.81
CA ILE A 203 -3.41 6.47 -9.98
C ILE A 203 -4.54 5.43 -9.90
N SER A 204 -5.78 5.89 -9.86
CA SER A 204 -6.95 5.01 -9.89
C SER A 204 -7.51 4.90 -11.32
N ASN A 205 -7.52 3.67 -11.84
CA ASN A 205 -8.17 3.37 -13.11
C ASN A 205 -9.68 3.07 -12.95
N GLY A 206 -10.17 3.01 -11.71
CA GLY A 206 -11.55 2.67 -11.38
C GLY A 206 -12.48 3.87 -11.18
N LEU A 207 -11.95 5.11 -11.23
CA LEU A 207 -12.77 6.31 -11.32
C LEU A 207 -13.27 6.42 -12.77
N SER A 208 -14.26 5.59 -13.11
CA SER A 208 -14.90 5.65 -14.43
C SER A 208 -15.70 6.95 -14.53
N ASP A 209 -15.69 7.56 -15.71
CA ASP A 209 -16.52 8.71 -16.07
C ASP A 209 -18.04 8.39 -16.05
N ASN A 210 -18.44 7.33 -15.39
CA ASN A 210 -19.80 6.82 -15.37
C ASN A 210 -20.54 7.37 -14.14
N TYR A 211 -21.00 8.61 -14.25
CA TYR A 211 -21.83 9.32 -13.27
C TYR A 211 -23.25 8.76 -13.13
N SER A 212 -23.63 7.70 -13.86
CA SER A 212 -24.99 7.16 -13.89
C SER A 212 -25.49 6.65 -12.52
N TYR A 213 -24.59 6.42 -11.55
CA TYR A 213 -24.96 5.94 -10.21
C TYR A 213 -25.27 7.02 -9.18
N ILE A 214 -25.13 8.30 -9.52
CA ILE A 214 -25.35 9.40 -8.57
C ILE A 214 -26.78 9.94 -8.63
N TYR A 215 -27.58 9.55 -9.63
CA TYR A 215 -28.94 10.08 -9.88
C TYR A 215 -30.04 9.03 -9.79
N GLU A 216 -29.79 7.85 -9.19
CA GLU A 216 -30.81 6.91 -8.72
C GLU A 216 -30.86 7.01 -7.17
#